data_6dc442be154ffc7efa76e696ba7293d9
#
_entry.id   6dc442be154ffc7efa76e696ba7293d9
#
_cell.length_a   1.000
_cell.length_b   1.000
_cell.length_c   1.000
_cell.angle_alpha   90.00
_cell.angle_beta   90.00
_cell.angle_gamma   90.00
#
_symmetry.space_group_name_H-M   'P 1'
#
loop_
_entity.id
_entity.type
_entity.pdbx_description
1 polymer ?
#
loop_
_entity_poly.entity_id
_entity_poly.type
_entity_poly.pdbx_seq_one_letter_code
_entity_poly.pdbx_strand_id
1 'polypeptide(L)'
;KKITVAKIESLNPSKFKIKKNPNRLAVIIGIEKYEQTAKASFAKKDAEWFKEYAQKAFGVTENNTKMLLDEKATLTNSNLALSLWLRQRIIPNRSELIIFFSGHGLANKEGTELYMMAQNSHPDALEDTAILRTKIVEKIKSYKPKSVIMFFDTCYSGDTREKDGYLVASTKGLRAPIKAESEFPENFTVFTSSKNDQSSSGFPKAKHGIFSYLLMKGLEGKADTNKDRKITNEELFAYLESNVKEKAISIWGREQDPSFFGKKTKVLSTY
;
A
#
# COMPACT_ATOMS: atom_id res chain seq x y z
N LYS A 1 36.54 -7.91 -14.52
CA LYS A 1 35.64 -6.70 -14.46
C LYS A 1 35.07 -6.63 -13.05
N LYS A 2 35.38 -5.57 -12.26
CA LYS A 2 34.74 -5.30 -10.98
C LYS A 2 33.29 -4.99 -11.26
N ILE A 3 32.37 -5.84 -10.79
CA ILE A 3 30.94 -5.56 -10.81
C ILE A 3 30.72 -4.45 -9.78
N THR A 4 30.55 -3.23 -10.25
CA THR A 4 30.17 -2.10 -9.39
C THR A 4 28.75 -2.35 -8.93
N VAL A 5 28.58 -2.82 -7.69
CA VAL A 5 27.25 -2.95 -7.08
C VAL A 5 26.67 -1.55 -6.97
N ALA A 6 25.67 -1.26 -7.77
CA ALA A 6 24.99 0.04 -7.72
C ALA A 6 24.52 0.33 -6.29
N LYS A 7 25.01 1.46 -5.74
CA LYS A 7 24.67 1.90 -4.38
C LYS A 7 23.18 2.21 -4.33
N ILE A 8 22.46 1.60 -3.40
CA ILE A 8 21.05 1.89 -3.18
C ILE A 8 20.91 3.30 -2.63
N GLU A 9 20.11 4.12 -3.28
CA GLU A 9 19.83 5.47 -2.82
C GLU A 9 18.97 5.44 -1.54
N SER A 10 19.39 6.14 -0.51
CA SER A 10 18.61 6.29 0.70
C SER A 10 17.33 7.07 0.45
N LEU A 11 16.26 6.75 1.18
CA LEU A 11 15.05 7.54 1.22
C LEU A 11 15.31 8.87 1.90
N ASN A 12 14.75 9.95 1.36
CA ASN A 12 14.97 11.31 1.87
C ASN A 12 13.68 12.14 1.90
N PRO A 13 12.81 11.94 2.90
CA PRO A 13 11.60 12.73 3.04
C PRO A 13 11.85 14.21 3.37
N SER A 14 13.09 14.60 3.72
CA SER A 14 13.44 16.01 3.99
C SER A 14 13.47 16.90 2.75
N LYS A 15 13.38 16.31 1.56
CA LYS A 15 13.23 17.08 0.30
C LYS A 15 11.94 17.90 0.24
N PHE A 16 10.90 17.44 0.94
CA PHE A 16 9.59 18.09 0.89
C PHE A 16 9.51 19.28 1.85
N LYS A 17 8.95 20.39 1.36
CA LYS A 17 8.70 21.62 2.13
C LYS A 17 7.21 22.00 2.05
N ILE A 18 6.33 21.01 2.25
CA ILE A 18 4.88 21.19 2.11
C ILE A 18 4.29 21.77 3.40
N LYS A 19 3.41 22.75 3.24
CA LYS A 19 2.65 23.31 4.35
C LYS A 19 1.68 22.27 4.91
N LYS A 20 1.58 22.17 6.24
CA LYS A 20 0.62 21.30 6.90
C LYS A 20 -0.81 21.63 6.52
N ASN A 21 -1.60 20.61 6.24
CA ASN A 21 -3.02 20.72 5.91
C ASN A 21 -3.87 20.03 7.01
N PRO A 22 -4.57 20.80 7.85
CA PRO A 22 -5.38 20.23 8.93
C PRO A 22 -6.58 19.40 8.45
N ASN A 23 -6.95 19.49 7.17
CA ASN A 23 -8.01 18.68 6.59
C ASN A 23 -7.49 17.36 5.99
N ARG A 24 -6.19 17.08 6.05
CA ARG A 24 -5.63 15.81 5.61
C ARG A 24 -5.52 14.85 6.77
N LEU A 25 -5.99 13.62 6.52
CA LEU A 25 -5.95 12.50 7.46
C LEU A 25 -5.14 11.38 6.85
N ALA A 26 -4.41 10.63 7.66
CA ALA A 26 -3.74 9.41 7.23
C ALA A 26 -4.04 8.23 8.16
N VAL A 27 -4.37 7.07 7.58
CA VAL A 27 -4.36 5.78 8.25
C VAL A 27 -3.26 4.94 7.63
N ILE A 28 -2.31 4.51 8.44
CA ILE A 28 -1.11 3.81 8.02
C ILE A 28 -1.05 2.49 8.78
N ILE A 29 -1.06 1.38 8.06
CA ILE A 29 -1.03 0.03 8.65
C ILE A 29 0.16 -0.72 8.06
N GLY A 30 1.02 -1.23 8.93
CA GLY A 30 2.18 -2.04 8.54
C GLY A 30 2.28 -3.28 9.40
N ILE A 31 2.13 -4.45 8.79
CA ILE A 31 2.11 -5.72 9.51
C ILE A 31 3.19 -6.63 8.93
N GLU A 32 4.28 -6.77 9.67
CA GLU A 32 5.36 -7.68 9.34
C GLU A 32 5.19 -9.02 10.04
N LYS A 33 4.75 -9.00 11.31
CA LYS A 33 4.60 -10.18 12.15
C LYS A 33 3.14 -10.56 12.31
N TYR A 34 2.79 -11.75 11.84
CA TYR A 34 1.45 -12.34 11.93
C TYR A 34 1.44 -13.47 12.97
N GLU A 35 0.29 -13.69 13.62
CA GLU A 35 0.12 -14.82 14.55
C GLU A 35 0.00 -16.15 13.84
N GLN A 36 -0.67 -16.17 12.69
CA GLN A 36 -1.13 -17.40 12.05
C GLN A 36 -0.48 -17.70 10.69
N THR A 37 0.44 -16.82 10.24
CA THR A 37 1.10 -16.98 8.94
C THR A 37 2.56 -16.57 8.98
N ALA A 38 3.27 -16.81 7.86
CA ALA A 38 4.61 -16.31 7.67
C ALA A 38 4.66 -14.78 7.75
N LYS A 39 5.83 -14.23 8.07
CA LYS A 39 6.04 -12.77 8.11
C LYS A 39 5.92 -12.14 6.72
N ALA A 40 5.46 -10.89 6.68
CA ALA A 40 5.56 -10.01 5.51
C ALA A 40 6.77 -9.10 5.66
N SER A 41 7.94 -9.57 5.24
CA SER A 41 9.22 -8.89 5.46
C SER A 41 9.19 -7.42 5.05
N PHE A 42 9.66 -6.55 5.95
CA PHE A 42 9.79 -5.10 5.80
C PHE A 42 8.49 -4.29 5.87
N ALA A 43 7.31 -4.90 5.99
CA ALA A 43 6.03 -4.18 5.98
C ALA A 43 5.91 -3.15 7.11
N LYS A 44 6.39 -3.47 8.30
CA LYS A 44 6.44 -2.52 9.42
C LYS A 44 7.29 -1.31 9.09
N LYS A 45 8.50 -1.54 8.59
CA LYS A 45 9.44 -0.49 8.22
C LYS A 45 8.89 0.38 7.09
N ASP A 46 8.22 -0.21 6.10
CA ASP A 46 7.57 0.53 5.01
C ASP A 46 6.53 1.52 5.56
N ALA A 47 5.70 1.08 6.51
CA ALA A 47 4.72 1.94 7.15
C ALA A 47 5.35 3.05 8.01
N GLU A 48 6.41 2.75 8.76
CA GLU A 48 7.17 3.75 9.53
C GLU A 48 7.76 4.83 8.62
N TRP A 49 8.37 4.45 7.51
CA TRP A 49 8.89 5.39 6.51
C TRP A 49 7.78 6.14 5.80
N PHE A 50 6.70 5.46 5.41
CA PHE A 50 5.58 6.14 4.75
C PHE A 50 4.92 7.19 5.65
N LYS A 51 4.91 7.04 6.98
CA LYS A 51 4.48 8.08 7.91
C LYS A 51 5.23 9.39 7.68
N GLU A 52 6.55 9.34 7.48
CA GLU A 52 7.36 10.52 7.19
C GLU A 52 6.91 11.20 5.88
N TYR A 53 6.58 10.41 4.85
CA TYR A 53 6.06 10.96 3.58
C TYR A 53 4.64 11.50 3.73
N ALA A 54 3.78 10.82 4.49
CA ALA A 54 2.45 11.34 4.79
C ALA A 54 2.54 12.74 5.44
N GLN A 55 3.49 12.94 6.33
CA GLN A 55 3.67 14.21 7.02
C GLN A 55 4.41 15.26 6.19
N LYS A 56 5.43 14.88 5.44
CA LYS A 56 6.31 15.83 4.74
C LYS A 56 5.91 16.05 3.29
N ALA A 57 5.54 15.01 2.55
CA ALA A 57 5.13 15.11 1.16
C ALA A 57 3.64 15.47 1.01
N PHE A 58 2.80 14.95 1.90
CA PHE A 58 1.37 15.22 1.86
C PHE A 58 0.89 16.23 2.91
N GLY A 59 1.74 16.68 3.81
CA GLY A 59 1.43 17.70 4.80
C GLY A 59 0.41 17.25 5.87
N VAL A 60 0.26 15.96 6.11
CA VAL A 60 -0.59 15.46 7.21
C VAL A 60 0.02 15.87 8.55
N THR A 61 -0.81 16.29 9.49
CA THR A 61 -0.33 16.61 10.85
C THR A 61 -0.19 15.34 11.69
N GLU A 62 0.64 15.35 12.74
CA GLU A 62 0.79 14.21 13.65
C GLU A 62 -0.55 13.77 14.25
N ASN A 63 -1.36 14.73 14.72
CA ASN A 63 -2.67 14.47 15.31
C ASN A 63 -3.69 13.87 14.32
N ASN A 64 -3.47 14.04 13.03
CA ASN A 64 -4.30 13.51 11.96
C ASN A 64 -3.70 12.22 11.34
N THR A 65 -2.69 11.65 11.97
CA THR A 65 -2.06 10.40 11.54
C THR A 65 -2.42 9.27 12.53
N LYS A 66 -3.07 8.24 12.05
CA LYS A 66 -3.31 6.99 12.77
C LYS A 66 -2.40 5.91 12.21
N MET A 67 -1.45 5.43 13.00
CA MET A 67 -0.54 4.36 12.61
C MET A 67 -0.76 3.12 13.46
N LEU A 68 -0.85 1.95 12.82
CA LEU A 68 -0.96 0.64 13.45
C LEU A 68 0.15 -0.25 12.90
N LEU A 69 0.95 -0.82 13.79
CA LEU A 69 2.09 -1.67 13.44
C LEU A 69 1.99 -3.00 14.20
N ASP A 70 2.26 -4.09 13.51
CA ASP A 70 2.33 -5.46 14.07
C ASP A 70 1.19 -5.73 15.08
N GLU A 71 1.50 -6.02 16.32
CA GLU A 71 0.56 -6.41 17.38
C GLU A 71 -0.54 -5.37 17.65
N LYS A 72 -0.34 -4.11 17.23
CA LYS A 72 -1.37 -3.07 17.31
C LYS A 72 -2.34 -3.09 16.13
N ALA A 73 -2.00 -3.81 15.05
CA ALA A 73 -2.81 -3.90 13.84
C ALA A 73 -3.74 -5.13 13.84
N THR A 74 -4.38 -5.43 14.97
CA THR A 74 -5.43 -6.45 15.05
C THR A 74 -6.64 -6.09 14.22
N LEU A 75 -7.51 -7.06 13.89
CA LEU A 75 -8.77 -6.79 13.18
C LEU A 75 -9.59 -5.70 13.87
N THR A 76 -9.74 -5.79 15.18
CA THR A 76 -10.49 -4.80 15.98
C THR A 76 -9.89 -3.41 15.86
N ASN A 77 -8.59 -3.26 16.08
CA ASN A 77 -7.92 -1.96 16.04
C ASN A 77 -7.92 -1.37 14.63
N SER A 78 -7.72 -2.20 13.61
CA SER A 78 -7.76 -1.79 12.20
C SER A 78 -9.17 -1.31 11.81
N ASN A 79 -10.19 -2.06 12.20
CA ASN A 79 -11.58 -1.65 11.99
C ASN A 79 -11.92 -0.36 12.75
N LEU A 80 -11.45 -0.18 13.99
CA LEU A 80 -11.64 1.07 14.74
C LEU A 80 -10.96 2.25 14.05
N ALA A 81 -9.75 2.06 13.52
CA ALA A 81 -9.02 3.11 12.79
C ALA A 81 -9.76 3.50 11.50
N LEU A 82 -10.16 2.52 10.68
CA LEU A 82 -10.83 2.72 9.39
C LEU A 82 -12.32 3.10 9.51
N SER A 83 -12.89 3.04 10.70
CA SER A 83 -14.29 3.40 10.94
C SER A 83 -14.44 4.54 11.96
N LEU A 84 -14.39 4.23 13.24
CA LEU A 84 -14.69 5.18 14.31
C LEU A 84 -13.74 6.39 14.29
N TRP A 85 -12.43 6.14 14.20
CA TRP A 85 -11.43 7.21 14.20
C TRP A 85 -11.59 8.13 12.99
N LEU A 86 -11.80 7.57 11.77
CA LEU A 86 -12.07 8.35 10.56
C LEU A 86 -13.38 9.11 10.67
N ARG A 87 -14.47 8.46 11.08
CA ARG A 87 -15.78 9.10 11.21
C ARG A 87 -15.78 10.33 12.12
N GLN A 88 -14.98 10.28 13.19
CA GLN A 88 -14.85 11.39 14.13
C GLN A 88 -14.05 12.57 13.60
N ARG A 89 -13.27 12.40 12.54
CA ARG A 89 -12.33 13.40 12.01
C ARG A 89 -12.62 13.86 10.60
N ILE A 90 -13.28 13.05 9.79
CA ILE A 90 -13.64 13.44 8.43
C ILE A 90 -14.69 14.53 8.46
N ILE A 91 -14.38 15.64 7.81
CA ILE A 91 -15.35 16.69 7.49
C ILE A 91 -15.81 16.42 6.06
N PRO A 92 -17.11 16.09 5.84
CA PRO A 92 -17.64 15.78 4.52
C PRO A 92 -17.28 16.85 3.46
N ASN A 93 -16.95 16.42 2.27
CA ASN A 93 -16.56 17.25 1.12
C ASN A 93 -15.34 18.17 1.33
N ARG A 94 -14.66 18.07 2.48
CA ARG A 94 -13.50 18.90 2.83
C ARG A 94 -12.25 18.09 3.12
N SER A 95 -12.38 16.99 3.87
CA SER A 95 -11.23 16.17 4.26
C SER A 95 -10.66 15.38 3.10
N GLU A 96 -9.33 15.33 3.02
CA GLU A 96 -8.55 14.51 2.10
C GLU A 96 -7.94 13.35 2.91
N LEU A 97 -8.18 12.12 2.48
CA LEU A 97 -7.76 10.91 3.18
C LEU A 97 -6.63 10.20 2.44
N ILE A 98 -5.62 9.77 3.19
CA ILE A 98 -4.53 8.93 2.70
C ILE A 98 -4.57 7.62 3.48
N ILE A 99 -4.54 6.50 2.77
CA ILE A 99 -4.43 5.17 3.36
C ILE A 99 -3.20 4.49 2.79
N PHE A 100 -2.40 3.93 3.67
CA PHE A 100 -1.29 3.07 3.33
C PHE A 100 -1.43 1.75 4.07
N PHE A 101 -1.35 0.66 3.33
CA PHE A 101 -1.33 -0.69 3.89
C PHE A 101 -0.14 -1.45 3.32
N SER A 102 0.69 -2.00 4.19
CA SER A 102 1.77 -2.91 3.84
C SER A 102 1.66 -4.17 4.68
N GLY A 103 1.52 -5.33 4.04
CA GLY A 103 1.29 -6.60 4.71
C GLY A 103 0.74 -7.67 3.78
N HIS A 104 0.19 -8.74 4.35
CA HIS A 104 -0.44 -9.81 3.58
C HIS A 104 -1.87 -9.47 3.18
N GLY A 105 -2.25 -9.94 2.01
CA GLY A 105 -3.61 -10.02 1.55
C GLY A 105 -3.92 -11.42 1.01
N LEU A 106 -5.18 -11.76 0.96
CA LEU A 106 -5.67 -12.99 0.37
C LEU A 106 -6.98 -12.76 -0.36
N ALA A 107 -7.20 -13.47 -1.47
CA ALA A 107 -8.52 -13.63 -2.04
C ALA A 107 -9.29 -14.74 -1.32
N ASN A 108 -10.63 -14.66 -1.30
CA ASN A 108 -11.45 -15.82 -0.92
C ASN A 108 -11.22 -17.00 -1.89
N LYS A 109 -11.75 -18.18 -1.57
CA LYS A 109 -11.57 -19.40 -2.37
C LYS A 109 -12.08 -19.26 -3.80
N GLU A 110 -13.14 -18.49 -3.99
CA GLU A 110 -13.77 -18.21 -5.29
C GLU A 110 -13.02 -17.15 -6.12
N GLY A 111 -12.08 -16.41 -5.52
CA GLY A 111 -11.34 -15.33 -6.16
C GLY A 111 -12.17 -14.06 -6.40
N THR A 112 -13.32 -13.91 -5.73
CA THR A 112 -14.26 -12.82 -5.93
C THR A 112 -14.10 -11.68 -4.94
N GLU A 113 -13.50 -11.93 -3.78
CA GLU A 113 -13.29 -10.94 -2.72
C GLU A 113 -11.83 -10.87 -2.28
N LEU A 114 -11.36 -9.68 -1.99
CA LEU A 114 -9.99 -9.41 -1.59
C LEU A 114 -9.94 -8.89 -0.15
N TYR A 115 -9.15 -9.57 0.67
CA TYR A 115 -8.99 -9.29 2.08
C TYR A 115 -7.59 -8.77 2.40
N MET A 116 -7.51 -7.72 3.18
CA MET A 116 -6.27 -7.31 3.88
C MET A 116 -6.22 -8.07 5.19
N MET A 117 -5.16 -8.82 5.43
CA MET A 117 -4.99 -9.57 6.68
C MET A 117 -4.62 -8.64 7.82
N ALA A 118 -5.38 -8.67 8.90
CA ALA A 118 -4.98 -8.10 10.17
C ALA A 118 -3.92 -8.99 10.84
N GLN A 119 -3.24 -8.49 11.86
CA GLN A 119 -2.15 -9.20 12.52
C GLN A 119 -2.59 -10.58 13.08
N ASN A 120 -3.81 -10.66 13.57
CA ASN A 120 -4.43 -11.87 14.12
C ASN A 120 -5.40 -12.58 13.15
N SER A 121 -5.31 -12.30 11.85
CA SER A 121 -6.14 -12.97 10.85
C SER A 121 -5.74 -14.42 10.66
N HIS A 122 -6.74 -15.28 10.49
CA HIS A 122 -6.54 -16.68 10.10
C HIS A 122 -6.79 -16.85 8.60
N PRO A 123 -5.85 -17.43 7.84
CA PRO A 123 -5.98 -17.51 6.38
C PRO A 123 -7.15 -18.38 5.88
N ASP A 124 -7.61 -19.34 6.69
CA ASP A 124 -8.76 -20.18 6.37
C ASP A 124 -10.11 -19.61 6.85
N ALA A 125 -10.10 -18.48 7.56
CA ALA A 125 -11.27 -17.81 8.11
C ALA A 125 -11.26 -16.30 7.79
N LEU A 126 -11.04 -15.94 6.52
CA LEU A 126 -10.88 -14.55 6.08
C LEU A 126 -12.12 -13.71 6.36
N GLU A 127 -13.30 -14.25 6.12
CA GLU A 127 -14.57 -13.52 6.29
C GLU A 127 -14.76 -13.00 7.72
N ASP A 128 -14.30 -13.75 8.71
CA ASP A 128 -14.45 -13.46 10.13
C ASP A 128 -13.24 -12.69 10.72
N THR A 129 -12.06 -12.89 10.13
CA THR A 129 -10.80 -12.48 10.78
C THR A 129 -9.98 -11.47 10.00
N ALA A 130 -10.35 -11.17 8.74
CA ALA A 130 -9.64 -10.23 7.89
C ALA A 130 -10.51 -9.04 7.45
N ILE A 131 -9.89 -8.05 6.86
CA ILE A 131 -10.55 -6.80 6.45
C ILE A 131 -10.94 -6.91 4.99
N LEU A 132 -12.22 -7.01 4.69
CA LEU A 132 -12.73 -7.01 3.32
C LEU A 132 -12.54 -5.63 2.69
N ARG A 133 -11.78 -5.57 1.58
CA ARG A 133 -11.40 -4.32 0.91
C ARG A 133 -12.59 -3.50 0.41
N THR A 134 -13.55 -4.15 -0.24
CA THR A 134 -14.75 -3.48 -0.75
C THR A 134 -15.56 -2.85 0.37
N LYS A 135 -15.72 -3.53 1.50
CA LYS A 135 -16.43 -3.02 2.68
C LYS A 135 -15.81 -1.75 3.26
N ILE A 136 -14.47 -1.66 3.24
CA ILE A 136 -13.77 -0.45 3.69
C ILE A 136 -13.94 0.68 2.68
N VAL A 137 -13.88 0.40 1.38
CA VAL A 137 -14.13 1.41 0.33
C VAL A 137 -15.52 2.01 0.46
N GLU A 138 -16.56 1.18 0.58
CA GLU A 138 -17.94 1.62 0.76
C GLU A 138 -18.11 2.46 2.03
N LYS A 139 -17.51 2.02 3.13
CA LYS A 139 -17.56 2.73 4.39
C LYS A 139 -16.92 4.12 4.30
N ILE A 140 -15.75 4.22 3.68
CA ILE A 140 -15.06 5.49 3.46
C ILE A 140 -15.87 6.39 2.52
N LYS A 141 -16.44 5.84 1.44
CA LYS A 141 -17.36 6.55 0.54
C LYS A 141 -18.53 7.19 1.31
N SER A 142 -19.09 6.47 2.28
CA SER A 142 -20.22 6.98 3.08
C SER A 142 -19.87 8.21 3.93
N TYR A 143 -18.61 8.42 4.27
CA TYR A 143 -18.14 9.61 4.99
C TYR A 143 -17.97 10.84 4.09
N LYS A 144 -18.14 10.70 2.78
CA LYS A 144 -18.06 11.76 1.77
C LYS A 144 -16.75 12.59 1.85
N PRO A 145 -15.55 11.95 1.88
CA PRO A 145 -14.32 12.70 1.83
C PRO A 145 -14.23 13.46 0.49
N LYS A 146 -13.52 14.60 0.48
CA LYS A 146 -13.22 15.35 -0.75
C LYS A 146 -12.41 14.50 -1.74
N SER A 147 -11.41 13.78 -1.22
CA SER A 147 -10.62 12.84 -2.01
C SER A 147 -10.00 11.76 -1.12
N VAL A 148 -9.72 10.62 -1.71
CA VAL A 148 -9.04 9.49 -1.07
C VAL A 148 -7.84 9.08 -1.93
N ILE A 149 -6.72 8.80 -1.30
CA ILE A 149 -5.56 8.17 -1.92
C ILE A 149 -5.26 6.90 -1.13
N MET A 150 -5.16 5.76 -1.82
CA MET A 150 -4.82 4.48 -1.22
C MET A 150 -3.56 3.90 -1.86
N PHE A 151 -2.66 3.42 -1.05
CA PHE A 151 -1.47 2.68 -1.46
C PHE A 151 -1.49 1.31 -0.77
N PHE A 152 -1.54 0.25 -1.58
CA PHE A 152 -1.57 -1.12 -1.10
C PHE A 152 -0.30 -1.86 -1.53
N ASP A 153 0.60 -2.08 -0.59
CA ASP A 153 1.77 -2.96 -0.77
C ASP A 153 1.43 -4.35 -0.23
N THR A 154 0.62 -5.07 -0.99
CA THR A 154 0.11 -6.38 -0.64
C THR A 154 -0.13 -7.22 -1.88
N CYS A 155 -0.07 -8.53 -1.74
CA CYS A 155 -0.48 -9.50 -2.76
C CYS A 155 -1.75 -10.22 -2.29
N TYR A 156 -2.53 -10.69 -3.25
CA TYR A 156 -3.73 -11.50 -2.95
C TYR A 156 -3.59 -12.95 -3.43
N SER A 157 -2.47 -13.29 -4.08
CA SER A 157 -2.15 -14.62 -4.58
C SER A 157 -1.90 -15.65 -3.49
N GLY A 158 -1.63 -15.23 -2.25
CA GLY A 158 -1.29 -16.09 -1.13
C GLY A 158 0.16 -16.52 -1.08
N ASP A 159 1.02 -15.90 -1.89
CA ASP A 159 2.46 -16.09 -1.79
C ASP A 159 3.05 -15.16 -0.72
N THR A 160 4.21 -15.53 -0.21
CA THR A 160 4.97 -14.63 0.66
C THR A 160 5.85 -13.68 -0.15
N ARG A 161 6.34 -12.62 0.50
CA ARG A 161 7.30 -11.68 -0.08
C ARG A 161 8.68 -12.29 -0.37
N GLU A 162 8.95 -13.45 0.19
CA GLU A 162 10.20 -14.20 0.02
C GLU A 162 10.02 -15.33 -1.00
N LYS A 163 11.12 -15.90 -1.45
CA LYS A 163 11.10 -17.00 -2.42
C LYS A 163 10.50 -18.27 -1.78
N ASP A 164 9.63 -18.92 -2.53
CA ASP A 164 9.06 -20.24 -2.19
C ASP A 164 8.20 -20.33 -0.91
N GLY A 165 7.66 -19.21 -0.41
CA GLY A 165 6.73 -19.19 0.71
C GLY A 165 5.26 -19.13 0.29
N TYR A 166 4.39 -19.90 0.97
CA TYR A 166 2.93 -19.82 0.85
C TYR A 166 2.31 -19.45 2.18
N LEU A 167 1.27 -18.62 2.16
CA LEU A 167 0.54 -18.24 3.39
C LEU A 167 -0.30 -19.37 3.95
N VAL A 168 -0.72 -20.30 3.09
CA VAL A 168 -1.58 -21.43 3.44
C VAL A 168 -1.00 -22.71 2.86
N ALA A 169 -0.73 -23.70 3.67
CA ALA A 169 -0.17 -25.00 3.25
C ALA A 169 -1.10 -25.75 2.25
N SER A 170 -2.42 -25.53 2.34
CA SER A 170 -3.44 -26.13 1.48
C SER A 170 -3.54 -25.51 0.08
N THR A 171 -2.89 -24.37 -0.18
CA THR A 171 -3.03 -23.64 -1.47
C THR A 171 -2.01 -24.05 -2.54
N LYS A 172 -1.22 -25.09 -2.32
CA LYS A 172 -0.40 -25.67 -3.37
C LYS A 172 -1.28 -26.17 -4.53
N GLY A 173 -1.51 -25.31 -5.52
CA GLY A 173 -1.93 -25.74 -6.85
C GLY A 173 -3.40 -25.58 -7.25
N LEU A 174 -4.30 -25.01 -6.43
CA LEU A 174 -5.72 -24.86 -6.79
C LEU A 174 -6.31 -23.55 -6.26
N ARG A 175 -5.89 -22.42 -6.84
CA ARG A 175 -6.63 -21.17 -6.66
C ARG A 175 -7.45 -20.88 -7.92
N ALA A 176 -8.71 -20.55 -7.72
CA ALA A 176 -9.48 -19.93 -8.80
C ALA A 176 -8.79 -18.64 -9.24
N PRO A 177 -8.79 -18.32 -10.55
CA PRO A 177 -8.31 -17.03 -11.01
C PRO A 177 -9.02 -15.91 -10.25
N ILE A 178 -8.27 -14.90 -9.78
CA ILE A 178 -8.88 -13.79 -9.06
C ILE A 178 -9.70 -12.96 -10.03
N LYS A 179 -11.00 -12.96 -9.83
CA LYS A 179 -12.02 -12.26 -10.64
C LYS A 179 -12.49 -10.97 -9.98
N ALA A 180 -11.99 -10.68 -8.77
CA ALA A 180 -12.42 -9.51 -8.03
C ALA A 180 -12.07 -8.24 -8.80
N GLU A 181 -13.08 -7.57 -9.31
CA GLU A 181 -12.99 -6.23 -9.86
C GLU A 181 -13.27 -5.23 -8.74
N SER A 182 -12.49 -4.17 -8.70
CA SER A 182 -12.69 -3.11 -7.71
C SER A 182 -13.19 -1.88 -8.42
N GLU A 183 -14.46 -1.60 -8.28
CA GLU A 183 -15.00 -0.28 -8.62
C GLU A 183 -14.69 0.68 -7.48
N PHE A 184 -13.88 1.68 -7.77
CA PHE A 184 -13.61 2.77 -6.84
C PHE A 184 -14.41 4.01 -7.26
N PRO A 185 -14.88 4.82 -6.29
CA PRO A 185 -15.50 6.12 -6.59
C PRO A 185 -14.53 7.06 -7.33
N GLU A 186 -15.04 7.97 -8.16
CA GLU A 186 -14.24 8.90 -8.97
C GLU A 186 -13.25 9.76 -8.16
N ASN A 187 -13.60 10.07 -6.90
CA ASN A 187 -12.72 10.85 -6.01
C ASN A 187 -11.63 10.02 -5.34
N PHE A 188 -11.52 8.73 -5.68
CA PHE A 188 -10.46 7.84 -5.20
C PHE A 188 -9.28 7.81 -6.19
N THR A 189 -8.12 7.62 -5.63
CA THR A 189 -6.87 7.32 -6.32
C THR A 189 -6.29 6.09 -5.63
N VAL A 190 -6.05 5.01 -6.35
CA VAL A 190 -5.57 3.75 -5.76
C VAL A 190 -4.37 3.25 -6.53
N PHE A 191 -3.30 2.94 -5.81
CA PHE A 191 -2.12 2.25 -6.32
C PHE A 191 -1.98 0.93 -5.60
N THR A 192 -1.79 -0.15 -6.33
CA THR A 192 -1.49 -1.47 -5.77
C THR A 192 -0.12 -1.94 -6.23
N SER A 193 0.56 -2.69 -5.39
CA SER A 193 1.93 -3.16 -5.63
C SER A 193 2.04 -4.21 -6.73
N SER A 194 0.94 -4.91 -7.02
CA SER A 194 0.89 -5.99 -8.00
C SER A 194 -0.54 -6.16 -8.50
N LYS A 195 -0.71 -6.85 -9.61
CA LYS A 195 -2.02 -7.41 -10.00
C LYS A 195 -2.47 -8.42 -8.96
N ASN A 196 -3.78 -8.69 -8.91
CA ASN A 196 -4.37 -9.50 -7.85
C ASN A 196 -3.83 -10.94 -7.79
N ASP A 197 -3.39 -11.49 -8.92
CA ASP A 197 -2.83 -12.85 -9.07
C ASP A 197 -1.30 -12.92 -8.92
N GLN A 198 -0.65 -11.78 -8.68
CA GLN A 198 0.81 -11.68 -8.54
C GLN A 198 1.22 -11.40 -7.10
N SER A 199 2.47 -11.74 -6.78
CA SER A 199 3.06 -11.51 -5.48
C SER A 199 3.72 -10.13 -5.38
N SER A 200 3.52 -9.43 -4.26
CA SER A 200 4.33 -8.28 -3.89
C SER A 200 5.64 -8.74 -3.24
N SER A 201 6.76 -8.26 -3.75
CA SER A 201 8.10 -8.75 -3.42
C SER A 201 8.88 -7.81 -2.52
N GLY A 202 9.72 -8.38 -1.66
CA GLY A 202 10.69 -7.62 -0.87
C GLY A 202 11.88 -7.13 -1.69
N PHE A 203 12.52 -6.05 -1.23
CA PHE A 203 13.79 -5.54 -1.73
C PHE A 203 14.85 -5.66 -0.62
N PRO A 204 15.51 -6.83 -0.43
CA PRO A 204 16.36 -7.11 0.72
C PRO A 204 17.48 -6.09 0.92
N LYS A 205 18.13 -5.67 -0.17
CA LYS A 205 19.22 -4.68 -0.11
C LYS A 205 18.76 -3.30 0.40
N ALA A 206 17.54 -2.89 0.11
CA ALA A 206 16.95 -1.65 0.62
C ALA A 206 16.29 -1.85 1.99
N LYS A 207 15.98 -3.10 2.35
CA LYS A 207 15.18 -3.47 3.52
C LYS A 207 13.79 -2.83 3.49
N HIS A 208 13.11 -2.93 2.35
CA HIS A 208 11.76 -2.41 2.06
C HIS A 208 11.02 -3.37 1.12
N GLY A 209 9.71 -3.23 0.98
CA GLY A 209 9.00 -3.74 -0.19
C GLY A 209 9.47 -3.02 -1.46
N ILE A 210 9.52 -3.73 -2.60
CA ILE A 210 9.93 -3.11 -3.88
C ILE A 210 9.01 -1.93 -4.19
N PHE A 211 7.70 -2.15 -4.11
CA PHE A 211 6.71 -1.12 -4.39
C PHE A 211 6.83 0.07 -3.41
N SER A 212 6.86 -0.19 -2.11
CA SER A 212 6.95 0.87 -1.09
C SER A 212 8.21 1.72 -1.25
N TYR A 213 9.37 1.10 -1.50
CA TYR A 213 10.61 1.83 -1.75
C TYR A 213 10.50 2.71 -3.00
N LEU A 214 10.04 2.16 -4.12
CA LEU A 214 9.90 2.89 -5.37
C LEU A 214 8.82 3.95 -5.31
N LEU A 215 7.70 3.70 -4.63
CA LEU A 215 6.68 4.71 -4.34
C LEU A 215 7.30 5.95 -3.68
N MET A 216 8.04 5.75 -2.61
CA MET A 216 8.70 6.83 -1.88
C MET A 216 9.76 7.54 -2.74
N LYS A 217 10.56 6.80 -3.52
CA LYS A 217 11.52 7.38 -4.47
C LYS A 217 10.84 8.14 -5.61
N GLY A 218 9.73 7.65 -6.11
CA GLY A 218 8.92 8.33 -7.12
C GLY A 218 8.44 9.69 -6.61
N LEU A 219 7.89 9.72 -5.39
CA LEU A 219 7.46 10.97 -4.74
C LEU A 219 8.62 11.95 -4.55
N GLU A 220 9.85 11.49 -4.28
CA GLU A 220 11.06 12.32 -4.17
C GLU A 220 11.51 12.97 -5.49
N GLY A 221 10.79 12.78 -6.57
CA GLY A 221 11.09 13.36 -7.88
C GLY A 221 11.62 12.37 -8.91
N LYS A 222 11.82 11.08 -8.56
CA LYS A 222 12.25 10.09 -9.57
C LYS A 222 11.17 9.82 -10.64
N ALA A 223 9.91 10.11 -10.31
CA ALA A 223 8.79 9.99 -11.25
C ALA A 223 8.56 11.26 -12.08
N ASP A 224 9.18 12.39 -11.74
CA ASP A 224 9.02 13.66 -12.44
C ASP A 224 9.73 13.62 -13.81
N THR A 225 8.97 13.29 -14.84
CA THR A 225 9.49 13.15 -16.21
C THR A 225 9.62 14.48 -16.93
N ASN A 226 8.74 15.43 -16.63
CA ASN A 226 8.70 16.75 -17.29
C ASN A 226 9.51 17.82 -16.54
N LYS A 227 10.04 17.50 -15.35
CA LYS A 227 10.88 18.34 -14.49
C LYS A 227 10.18 19.63 -14.00
N ASP A 228 8.86 19.55 -13.80
CA ASP A 228 8.08 20.68 -13.29
C ASP A 228 7.99 20.69 -11.75
N ARG A 229 8.66 19.76 -11.07
CA ARG A 229 8.69 19.55 -9.62
C ARG A 229 7.35 19.17 -9.01
N LYS A 230 6.46 18.64 -9.81
CA LYS A 230 5.20 18.04 -9.39
C LYS A 230 5.21 16.56 -9.79
N ILE A 231 4.53 15.79 -9.03
CA ILE A 231 4.30 14.37 -9.34
C ILE A 231 2.81 14.17 -9.57
N THR A 232 2.44 13.90 -10.78
CA THR A 232 1.07 13.52 -11.14
C THR A 232 0.85 12.02 -10.90
N ASN A 233 -0.40 11.59 -10.85
CA ASN A 233 -0.75 10.17 -10.77
C ASN A 233 -0.17 9.39 -11.95
N GLU A 234 -0.22 9.94 -13.16
CA GLU A 234 0.29 9.29 -14.36
C GLU A 234 1.80 9.09 -14.32
N GLU A 235 2.55 10.12 -13.94
CA GLU A 235 4.01 10.04 -13.80
C GLU A 235 4.41 9.02 -12.73
N LEU A 236 3.76 9.05 -11.56
CA LEU A 236 4.05 8.09 -10.52
C LEU A 236 3.72 6.66 -10.97
N PHE A 237 2.59 6.46 -11.64
CA PHE A 237 2.21 5.13 -12.12
C PHE A 237 3.18 4.60 -13.19
N ALA A 238 3.52 5.40 -14.20
CA ALA A 238 4.48 5.01 -15.23
C ALA A 238 5.86 4.65 -14.64
N TYR A 239 6.32 5.44 -13.66
CA TYR A 239 7.55 5.14 -12.94
C TYR A 239 7.47 3.82 -12.16
N LEU A 240 6.37 3.59 -11.43
CA LEU A 240 6.17 2.36 -10.66
C LEU A 240 6.04 1.14 -11.59
N GLU A 241 5.22 1.22 -12.64
CA GLU A 241 5.00 0.13 -13.58
C GLU A 241 6.30 -0.40 -14.18
N SER A 242 7.17 0.50 -14.64
CA SER A 242 8.46 0.11 -15.21
C SER A 242 9.44 -0.42 -14.16
N ASN A 243 9.64 0.32 -13.08
CA ASN A 243 10.72 0.03 -12.13
C ASN A 243 10.40 -1.11 -11.16
N VAL A 244 9.12 -1.30 -10.79
CA VAL A 244 8.72 -2.43 -9.92
C VAL A 244 8.89 -3.73 -10.67
N LYS A 245 8.41 -3.82 -11.91
CA LYS A 245 8.56 -5.01 -12.76
C LYS A 245 10.02 -5.38 -12.97
N GLU A 246 10.83 -4.42 -13.42
CA GLU A 246 12.27 -4.64 -13.63
C GLU A 246 12.95 -5.16 -12.35
N LYS A 247 12.65 -4.55 -11.22
CA LYS A 247 13.27 -4.90 -9.94
C LYS A 247 12.84 -6.28 -9.45
N ALA A 248 11.55 -6.63 -9.59
CA ALA A 248 11.04 -7.94 -9.21
C ALA A 248 11.64 -9.07 -10.06
N ILE A 249 11.72 -8.88 -11.37
CA ILE A 249 12.38 -9.85 -12.27
C ILE A 249 13.87 -9.99 -11.93
N SER A 250 14.56 -8.86 -11.72
CA SER A 250 16.01 -8.87 -11.45
C SER A 250 16.38 -9.54 -10.12
N ILE A 251 15.55 -9.41 -9.08
CA ILE A 251 15.84 -9.94 -7.73
C ILE A 251 15.27 -11.34 -7.53
N TRP A 252 14.05 -11.56 -8.03
CA TRP A 252 13.25 -12.73 -7.69
C TRP A 252 12.93 -13.63 -8.88
N GLY A 253 13.18 -13.17 -10.13
CA GLY A 253 12.84 -13.91 -11.34
C GLY A 253 11.34 -14.06 -11.57
N ARG A 254 10.50 -13.19 -10.98
CA ARG A 254 9.04 -13.22 -11.11
C ARG A 254 8.48 -11.85 -11.46
N GLU A 255 7.33 -11.83 -12.14
CA GLU A 255 6.64 -10.59 -12.49
C GLU A 255 5.93 -9.99 -11.28
N GLN A 256 5.92 -8.67 -11.24
CA GLN A 256 5.15 -7.86 -10.32
C GLN A 256 4.73 -6.60 -11.06
N ASP A 257 3.49 -6.54 -11.47
CA ASP A 257 2.92 -5.43 -12.24
C ASP A 257 2.01 -4.60 -11.34
N PRO A 258 2.41 -3.38 -10.93
CA PRO A 258 1.55 -2.47 -10.21
C PRO A 258 0.28 -2.15 -10.99
N SER A 259 -0.79 -1.79 -10.30
CA SER A 259 -1.99 -1.26 -10.93
C SER A 259 -2.40 0.09 -10.35
N PHE A 260 -3.18 0.83 -11.12
CA PHE A 260 -3.59 2.17 -10.78
C PHE A 260 -5.06 2.42 -11.17
N PHE A 261 -5.77 3.10 -10.28
CA PHE A 261 -7.09 3.65 -10.54
C PHE A 261 -7.12 5.12 -10.12
N GLY A 262 -7.72 5.98 -10.93
CA GLY A 262 -7.94 7.38 -10.60
C GLY A 262 -7.66 8.34 -11.76
N LYS A 263 -7.85 9.63 -11.49
CA LYS A 263 -7.60 10.68 -12.49
C LYS A 263 -6.09 10.85 -12.72
N LYS A 264 -5.62 10.55 -13.92
CA LYS A 264 -4.20 10.57 -14.32
C LYS A 264 -3.51 11.92 -14.05
N THR A 265 -4.16 13.02 -14.41
CA THR A 265 -3.61 14.38 -14.33
C THR A 265 -3.62 15.00 -12.93
N LYS A 266 -4.13 14.28 -11.90
CA LYS A 266 -4.15 14.80 -10.53
C LYS A 266 -2.72 14.86 -9.98
N VAL A 267 -2.32 16.03 -9.49
CA VAL A 267 -1.05 16.19 -8.76
C VAL A 267 -1.16 15.55 -7.39
N LEU A 268 -0.23 14.66 -7.07
CA LEU A 268 -0.12 13.98 -5.79
C LEU A 268 0.75 14.76 -4.81
N SER A 269 1.93 15.17 -5.26
CA SER A 269 2.90 15.87 -4.43
C SER A 269 3.71 16.88 -5.24
N THR A 270 4.38 17.76 -4.52
CA THR A 270 5.41 18.69 -5.03
C THR A 270 6.65 18.56 -4.14
N TYR A 271 7.86 18.79 -4.65
CA TYR A 271 9.09 18.60 -3.89
C TYR A 271 10.12 19.71 -4.15
#